data_eee149373d28321ada94f99910e8f4fe
#
_entry.id   eee149373d28321ada94f99910e8f4fe
#
_cell.length_a   1.000
_cell.length_b   1.000
_cell.length_c   1.000
_cell.angle_alpha   90.00
_cell.angle_beta   90.00
_cell.angle_gamma   90.00
#
_symmetry.space_group_name_H-M   'P 1'
#
loop_
_entity.id
_entity.type
_entity.pdbx_description
1 polymer ?
#
loop_
_entity_poly.entity_id
_entity_poly.type
_entity_poly.pdbx_seq_one_letter_code
_entity_poly.pdbx_strand_id
1 'polypeptide(L)'
;MPMETGQALCQFLQVNEKPLYKATVESLAQAKKLRPVFIERKPRTDQHKWIVEQLNRRANDGIAAHLLQVWLVGANKALLCEFLDGFNISHDENGTLESLPEAPPKQEVQKIVSQLCGKHGETLVGIYLNAFQALDETGWPSLAEVIAEDPRLQLA
;
A
#
# COMPACT_ATOMS: atom_id res chain seq x y z
N MET A 1 2.71 3.42 8.24
CA MET A 1 1.33 2.96 7.93
C MET A 1 0.45 3.24 9.12
N PRO A 2 -0.70 3.95 8.95
CA PRO A 2 -1.66 4.17 10.03
C PRO A 2 -2.22 2.85 10.58
N MET A 3 -2.58 2.84 11.86
CA MET A 3 -3.06 1.61 12.53
C MET A 3 -4.34 1.05 11.89
N GLU A 4 -5.30 1.90 11.58
CA GLU A 4 -6.56 1.49 10.94
C GLU A 4 -6.33 0.83 9.57
N THR A 5 -5.47 1.44 8.77
CA THR A 5 -5.09 0.88 7.46
C THR A 5 -4.40 -0.46 7.61
N GLY A 6 -3.47 -0.55 8.56
CA GLY A 6 -2.78 -1.80 8.85
C GLY A 6 -3.71 -2.92 9.34
N GLN A 7 -4.72 -2.58 10.13
CA GLN A 7 -5.74 -3.54 10.56
C GLN A 7 -6.59 -4.01 9.39
N ALA A 8 -7.00 -3.13 8.49
CA ALA A 8 -7.74 -3.49 7.28
C ALA A 8 -6.91 -4.41 6.38
N LEU A 9 -5.62 -4.11 6.20
CA LEU A 9 -4.67 -4.97 5.50
C LEU A 9 -4.59 -6.37 6.13
N CYS A 10 -4.38 -6.44 7.43
CA CYS A 10 -4.29 -7.72 8.14
C CYS A 10 -5.58 -8.53 8.03
N GLN A 11 -6.73 -7.90 8.15
CA GLN A 11 -8.03 -8.56 8.00
C GLN A 11 -8.21 -9.11 6.58
N PHE A 12 -7.87 -8.33 5.57
CA PHE A 12 -7.90 -8.80 4.18
C PHE A 12 -7.02 -10.05 3.98
N LEU A 13 -5.78 -10.03 4.48
CA LEU A 13 -4.87 -11.15 4.37
C LEU A 13 -5.40 -12.40 5.09
N GLN A 14 -5.96 -12.25 6.29
CA GLN A 14 -6.53 -13.38 7.04
C GLN A 14 -7.69 -14.06 6.31
N VAL A 15 -8.49 -13.29 5.60
CA VAL A 15 -9.67 -13.82 4.90
C VAL A 15 -9.31 -14.38 3.52
N ASN A 16 -8.52 -13.64 2.75
CA ASN A 16 -8.29 -13.91 1.33
C ASN A 16 -6.93 -14.53 1.03
N GLU A 17 -5.93 -14.28 1.86
CA GLU A 17 -4.53 -14.67 1.64
C GLU A 17 -3.94 -15.33 2.91
N LYS A 18 -4.62 -16.35 3.41
CA LYS A 18 -4.25 -17.06 4.66
C LYS A 18 -2.80 -17.55 4.67
N PRO A 19 -2.27 -18.16 3.61
CA PRO A 19 -0.86 -18.58 3.59
C PRO A 19 0.11 -17.41 3.74
N LEU A 20 -0.19 -16.29 3.09
CA LEU A 20 0.64 -15.07 3.16
C LEU A 20 0.56 -14.44 4.56
N TYR A 21 -0.62 -14.40 5.17
CA TYR A 21 -0.78 -13.94 6.56
C TYR A 21 0.09 -14.76 7.52
N LYS A 22 0.01 -16.07 7.40
CA LYS A 22 0.80 -17.00 8.23
C LYS A 22 2.30 -16.81 8.02
N ALA A 23 2.74 -16.75 6.77
CA ALA A 23 4.16 -16.52 6.43
C ALA A 23 4.67 -15.18 6.96
N THR A 24 3.82 -14.14 6.95
CA THR A 24 4.15 -12.82 7.51
C THR A 24 4.36 -12.90 9.02
N VAL A 25 3.46 -13.55 9.75
CA VAL A 25 3.59 -13.74 11.21
C VAL A 25 4.87 -14.52 11.53
N GLU A 26 5.14 -15.59 10.81
CA GLU A 26 6.35 -16.40 10.98
C GLU A 26 7.63 -15.58 10.76
N SER A 27 7.69 -14.81 9.67
CA SER A 27 8.86 -13.97 9.34
C SER A 27 9.10 -12.88 10.37
N LEU A 28 8.06 -12.18 10.78
CA LEU A 28 8.16 -11.10 11.78
C LEU A 28 8.51 -11.63 13.16
N ALA A 29 7.95 -12.77 13.55
CA ALA A 29 8.27 -13.42 14.82
C ALA A 29 9.73 -13.91 14.84
N GLN A 30 10.20 -14.53 13.77
CA GLN A 30 11.57 -14.98 13.63
C GLN A 30 12.57 -13.82 13.75
N ALA A 31 12.30 -12.70 13.12
CA ALA A 31 13.11 -11.48 13.22
C ALA A 31 13.23 -10.97 14.67
N LYS A 32 12.23 -11.25 15.51
CA LYS A 32 12.19 -10.93 16.94
C LYS A 32 12.65 -12.08 17.83
N LYS A 33 13.10 -13.19 17.26
CA LYS A 33 13.45 -14.41 18.00
C LYS A 33 12.31 -14.93 18.89
N LEU A 34 11.07 -14.75 18.42
CA LEU A 34 9.85 -15.23 19.04
C LEU A 34 9.32 -16.46 18.30
N ARG A 35 8.67 -17.35 19.03
CA ARG A 35 7.94 -18.44 18.40
C ARG A 35 6.62 -17.89 17.82
N PRO A 36 6.25 -18.21 16.57
CA PRO A 36 5.01 -17.71 15.96
C PRO A 36 3.76 -17.99 16.79
N VAL A 37 3.73 -19.08 17.54
CA VAL A 37 2.62 -19.47 18.41
C VAL A 37 2.27 -18.41 19.45
N PHE A 38 3.23 -17.63 19.94
CA PHE A 38 2.95 -16.55 20.89
C PHE A 38 2.12 -15.43 20.28
N ILE A 39 2.27 -15.19 18.96
CA ILE A 39 1.49 -14.21 18.23
C ILE A 39 0.14 -14.81 17.86
N GLU A 40 0.10 -16.04 17.38
CA GLU A 40 -1.12 -16.75 16.96
C GLU A 40 -2.12 -16.95 18.10
N ARG A 41 -1.65 -17.07 19.34
CA ARG A 41 -2.48 -17.17 20.55
C ARG A 41 -3.10 -15.86 21.02
N LYS A 42 -2.61 -14.73 20.53
CA LYS A 42 -3.18 -13.42 20.88
C LYS A 42 -4.59 -13.26 20.27
N PRO A 43 -5.47 -12.49 20.92
CA PRO A 43 -6.71 -12.04 20.27
C PRO A 43 -6.41 -11.39 18.91
N ARG A 44 -7.35 -11.54 17.97
CA ARG A 44 -7.15 -11.05 16.60
C ARG A 44 -6.72 -9.58 16.53
N THR A 45 -7.35 -8.73 17.32
CA THR A 45 -7.03 -7.29 17.38
C THR A 45 -5.58 -7.06 17.83
N ASP A 46 -5.11 -7.82 18.83
CA ASP A 46 -3.75 -7.71 19.34
C ASP A 46 -2.73 -8.27 18.36
N GLN A 47 -3.07 -9.33 17.62
CA GLN A 47 -2.25 -9.84 16.52
C GLN A 47 -2.04 -8.75 15.45
N HIS A 48 -3.12 -8.14 14.99
CA HIS A 48 -3.07 -7.08 13.97
C HIS A 48 -2.25 -5.89 14.46
N LYS A 49 -2.47 -5.45 15.68
CA LYS A 49 -1.69 -4.36 16.29
C LYS A 49 -0.20 -4.68 16.28
N TRP A 50 0.16 -5.87 16.75
CA TRP A 50 1.56 -6.29 16.78
C TRP A 50 2.17 -6.34 15.37
N ILE A 51 1.46 -6.91 14.39
CA ILE A 51 1.92 -6.98 13.00
C ILE A 51 2.18 -5.56 12.45
N VAL A 52 1.23 -4.65 12.61
CA VAL A 52 1.36 -3.27 12.13
C VAL A 52 2.55 -2.56 12.77
N GLU A 53 2.74 -2.74 14.07
CA GLU A 53 3.90 -2.19 14.79
C GLU A 53 5.24 -2.72 14.24
N GLN A 54 5.30 -4.01 13.85
CA GLN A 54 6.49 -4.58 13.24
C GLN A 54 6.68 -4.09 11.79
N LEU A 55 5.61 -4.00 11.01
CA LEU A 55 5.66 -3.51 9.61
C LEU A 55 6.10 -2.04 9.53
N ASN A 56 5.83 -1.25 10.56
CA ASN A 56 6.26 0.15 10.60
C ASN A 56 7.76 0.33 10.96
N ARG A 57 8.48 -0.76 11.16
CA ARG A 57 9.93 -0.71 11.38
C ARG A 57 10.67 -0.76 10.04
N ARG A 58 11.64 0.12 9.85
CA ARG A 58 12.44 0.22 8.62
C ARG A 58 13.03 -1.12 8.15
N ALA A 59 13.42 -1.98 9.08
CA ALA A 59 13.94 -3.31 8.74
C ALA A 59 12.93 -4.21 8.00
N ASN A 60 11.64 -3.88 8.06
CA ASN A 60 10.55 -4.66 7.47
C ASN A 60 9.88 -3.94 6.27
N ASP A 61 10.49 -2.87 5.76
CA ASP A 61 9.92 -2.08 4.65
C ASP A 61 9.62 -2.94 3.41
N GLY A 62 10.48 -3.91 3.10
CA GLY A 62 10.28 -4.84 1.98
C GLY A 62 9.04 -5.73 2.16
N ILE A 63 8.81 -6.22 3.39
CA ILE A 63 7.62 -7.01 3.72
C ILE A 63 6.38 -6.12 3.64
N ALA A 64 6.44 -4.95 4.22
CA ALA A 64 5.34 -3.98 4.22
C ALA A 64 4.95 -3.57 2.79
N ALA A 65 5.92 -3.28 1.93
CA ALA A 65 5.69 -2.94 0.53
C ALA A 65 4.99 -4.08 -0.23
N HIS A 66 5.45 -5.32 -0.06
CA HIS A 66 4.83 -6.49 -0.68
C HIS A 66 3.39 -6.70 -0.24
N LEU A 67 3.13 -6.62 1.07
CA LEU A 67 1.77 -6.77 1.61
C LEU A 67 0.83 -5.65 1.15
N LEU A 68 1.32 -4.42 1.09
CA LEU A 68 0.55 -3.30 0.55
C LEU A 68 0.19 -3.50 -0.92
N GLN A 69 1.13 -4.00 -1.72
CA GLN A 69 0.87 -4.31 -3.13
C GLN A 69 -0.23 -5.37 -3.28
N VAL A 70 -0.15 -6.47 -2.53
CA VAL A 70 -1.16 -7.52 -2.55
C VAL A 70 -2.53 -6.99 -2.15
N TRP A 71 -2.59 -6.18 -1.11
CA TRP A 71 -3.83 -5.58 -0.63
C TRP A 71 -4.42 -4.58 -1.62
N LEU A 72 -3.61 -3.70 -2.20
CA LEU A 72 -4.07 -2.71 -3.19
C LEU A 72 -4.64 -3.40 -4.43
N VAL A 73 -3.96 -4.41 -4.95
CA VAL A 73 -4.44 -5.18 -6.11
C VAL A 73 -5.68 -6.01 -5.77
N GLY A 74 -5.73 -6.63 -4.60
CA GLY A 74 -6.82 -7.53 -4.22
C GLY A 74 -8.09 -6.83 -3.73
N ALA A 75 -7.93 -5.76 -2.93
CA ALA A 75 -9.06 -5.09 -2.27
C ALA A 75 -9.38 -3.71 -2.84
N ASN A 76 -8.41 -3.04 -3.45
CA ASN A 76 -8.52 -1.64 -3.87
C ASN A 76 -8.21 -1.43 -5.36
N LYS A 77 -8.44 -2.44 -6.19
CA LYS A 77 -8.14 -2.34 -7.62
C LYS A 77 -8.93 -1.24 -8.34
N ALA A 78 -10.09 -0.85 -7.83
CA ALA A 78 -10.84 0.27 -8.38
C ALA A 78 -10.05 1.58 -8.31
N LEU A 79 -9.33 1.83 -7.21
CA LEU A 79 -8.45 2.98 -7.08
C LEU A 79 -7.30 2.94 -8.10
N LEU A 80 -6.68 1.77 -8.28
CA LEU A 80 -5.62 1.58 -9.26
C LEU A 80 -6.11 1.87 -10.68
N CYS A 81 -7.24 1.27 -11.06
CA CYS A 81 -7.82 1.45 -12.37
C CYS A 81 -8.22 2.91 -12.62
N GLU A 82 -8.86 3.56 -11.66
CA GLU A 82 -9.25 4.97 -11.79
C GLU A 82 -8.06 5.92 -11.91
N PHE A 83 -6.97 5.65 -11.18
CA PHE A 83 -5.74 6.43 -11.32
C PHE A 83 -5.18 6.33 -12.74
N LEU A 84 -5.08 5.12 -13.27
CA LEU A 84 -4.55 4.88 -14.61
C LEU A 84 -5.49 5.42 -15.70
N ASP A 85 -6.79 5.22 -15.55
CA ASP A 85 -7.81 5.75 -16.48
C ASP A 85 -7.80 7.28 -16.51
N GLY A 86 -7.54 7.94 -15.39
CA GLY A 86 -7.42 9.39 -15.30
C GLY A 86 -6.32 9.98 -16.19
N PHE A 87 -5.28 9.19 -16.49
CA PHE A 87 -4.20 9.56 -17.40
C PHE A 87 -4.29 8.89 -18.77
N ASN A 88 -5.41 8.20 -19.08
CA ASN A 88 -5.60 7.43 -20.31
C ASN A 88 -4.51 6.36 -20.52
N ILE A 89 -4.03 5.75 -19.44
CA ILE A 89 -3.03 4.70 -19.47
C ILE A 89 -3.72 3.34 -19.64
N SER A 90 -3.30 2.58 -20.64
CA SER A 90 -3.80 1.21 -20.86
C SER A 90 -3.29 0.28 -19.76
N HIS A 91 -4.19 -0.49 -19.18
CA HIS A 91 -3.90 -1.47 -18.13
C HIS A 91 -4.85 -2.67 -18.26
N ASP A 92 -4.55 -3.77 -17.54
CA ASP A 92 -5.46 -4.90 -17.43
C ASP A 92 -6.54 -4.66 -16.35
N GLU A 93 -7.39 -5.65 -16.09
CA GLU A 93 -8.47 -5.58 -15.10
C GLU A 93 -7.98 -5.37 -13.66
N ASN A 94 -6.72 -5.70 -13.39
CA ASN A 94 -6.10 -5.60 -12.08
C ASN A 94 -5.29 -4.30 -11.89
N GLY A 95 -5.26 -3.41 -12.88
CA GLY A 95 -4.46 -2.21 -12.85
C GLY A 95 -2.96 -2.47 -13.11
N THR A 96 -2.62 -3.58 -13.78
CA THR A 96 -1.24 -3.94 -14.10
C THR A 96 -0.83 -3.32 -15.44
N LEU A 97 0.38 -2.80 -15.51
CA LEU A 97 0.99 -2.17 -16.69
C LEU A 97 2.10 -3.05 -17.25
N GLU A 98 2.24 -3.06 -18.58
CA GLU A 98 3.42 -3.64 -19.24
C GLU A 98 4.63 -2.71 -19.13
N SER A 99 4.40 -1.41 -19.24
CA SER A 99 5.43 -0.39 -19.12
C SER A 99 4.85 0.93 -18.61
N LEU A 100 5.64 1.69 -17.88
CA LEU A 100 5.24 3.01 -17.41
C LEU A 100 5.44 4.04 -18.53
N PRO A 101 4.39 4.77 -18.97
CA PRO A 101 4.52 5.84 -19.96
C PRO A 101 5.24 7.06 -19.38
N GLU A 102 5.48 8.06 -20.23
CA GLU A 102 6.06 9.33 -19.80
C GLU A 102 5.23 10.01 -18.71
N ALA A 103 5.90 10.72 -17.82
CA ALA A 103 5.26 11.45 -16.75
C ALA A 103 4.28 12.50 -17.28
N PRO A 104 3.01 12.52 -16.79
CA PRO A 104 2.09 13.58 -17.12
C PRO A 104 2.52 14.91 -16.47
N PRO A 105 1.99 16.05 -16.95
CA PRO A 105 2.23 17.34 -16.33
C PRO A 105 1.79 17.38 -14.87
N LYS A 106 2.52 18.10 -14.03
CA LYS A 106 2.24 18.25 -12.60
C LYS A 106 0.78 18.67 -12.32
N GLN A 107 0.21 19.55 -13.12
CA GLN A 107 -1.17 20.03 -12.97
C GLN A 107 -2.20 18.92 -13.17
N GLU A 108 -1.99 18.01 -14.13
CA GLU A 108 -2.84 16.84 -14.34
C GLU A 108 -2.74 15.88 -13.15
N VAL A 109 -1.53 15.63 -12.65
CA VAL A 109 -1.32 14.79 -11.47
C VAL A 109 -2.08 15.36 -10.27
N GLN A 110 -1.96 16.65 -10.00
CA GLN A 110 -2.67 17.31 -8.91
C GLN A 110 -4.20 17.19 -9.05
N LYS A 111 -4.72 17.34 -10.25
CA LYS A 111 -6.15 17.22 -10.52
C LYS A 111 -6.67 15.80 -10.23
N ILE A 112 -5.99 14.79 -10.76
CA ILE A 112 -6.37 13.39 -10.56
C ILE A 112 -6.23 12.99 -9.09
N VAL A 113 -5.16 13.39 -8.42
CA VAL A 113 -4.96 13.14 -6.98
C VAL A 113 -6.11 13.73 -6.16
N SER A 114 -6.52 14.98 -6.44
CA SER A 114 -7.63 15.61 -5.74
C SER A 114 -8.96 14.89 -5.95
N GLN A 115 -9.23 14.40 -7.16
CA GLN A 115 -10.41 13.60 -7.46
C GLN A 115 -10.41 12.27 -6.70
N LEU A 116 -9.28 11.57 -6.67
CA LEU A 116 -9.14 10.30 -5.96
C LEU A 116 -9.26 10.48 -4.44
N CYS A 117 -8.65 11.51 -3.87
CA CYS A 117 -8.77 11.82 -2.44
C CYS A 117 -10.22 12.08 -2.04
N GLY A 118 -10.99 12.78 -2.87
CA GLY A 118 -12.41 13.02 -2.64
C GLY A 118 -13.27 11.75 -2.69
N LYS A 119 -12.88 10.76 -3.49
CA LYS A 119 -13.64 9.52 -3.69
C LYS A 119 -13.21 8.38 -2.75
N HIS A 120 -11.91 8.18 -2.58
CA HIS A 120 -11.33 7.04 -1.84
C HIS A 120 -10.75 7.39 -0.47
N GLY A 121 -10.64 8.67 -0.14
CA GLY A 121 -10.01 9.16 1.08
C GLY A 121 -8.50 9.41 0.94
N GLU A 122 -8.03 10.41 1.67
CA GLU A 122 -6.65 10.92 1.56
C GLU A 122 -5.60 9.87 1.98
N THR A 123 -5.88 9.12 3.04
CA THR A 123 -4.96 8.12 3.57
C THR A 123 -4.70 6.99 2.58
N LEU A 124 -5.76 6.43 1.99
CA LEU A 124 -5.64 5.32 1.03
C LEU A 124 -4.92 5.78 -0.24
N VAL A 125 -5.28 6.95 -0.75
CA VAL A 125 -4.64 7.53 -1.95
C VAL A 125 -3.17 7.83 -1.68
N GLY A 126 -2.83 8.38 -0.52
CA GLY A 126 -1.45 8.62 -0.11
C GLY A 126 -0.62 7.35 -0.08
N ILE A 127 -1.14 6.28 0.50
CA ILE A 127 -0.47 4.97 0.55
C ILE A 127 -0.26 4.42 -0.87
N TYR A 128 -1.29 4.46 -1.71
CA TYR A 128 -1.21 3.97 -3.09
C TYR A 128 -0.16 4.73 -3.91
N LEU A 129 -0.18 6.06 -3.87
CA LEU A 129 0.73 6.88 -4.67
C LEU A 129 2.20 6.74 -4.22
N ASN A 130 2.43 6.64 -2.91
CA ASN A 130 3.78 6.36 -2.40
C ASN A 130 4.27 4.97 -2.83
N ALA A 131 3.40 3.96 -2.80
CA ALA A 131 3.72 2.61 -3.27
C ALA A 131 3.98 2.59 -4.78
N PHE A 132 3.16 3.28 -5.58
CA PHE A 132 3.33 3.41 -7.02
C PHE A 132 4.68 4.04 -7.38
N GLN A 133 5.05 5.12 -6.70
CA GLN A 133 6.31 5.81 -6.93
C GLN A 133 7.53 4.96 -6.52
N ALA A 134 7.39 4.12 -5.51
CA ALA A 134 8.47 3.26 -5.02
C ALA A 134 8.72 2.01 -5.88
N LEU A 135 7.73 1.57 -6.67
CA LEU A 135 7.85 0.37 -7.52
C LEU A 135 8.73 0.59 -8.75
N ASP A 136 8.91 1.83 -9.17
CA ASP A 136 9.72 2.18 -10.33
C ASP A 136 10.85 3.12 -9.92
N GLU A 137 12.11 2.69 -10.05
CA GLU A 137 13.28 3.52 -9.75
C GLU A 137 13.32 4.79 -10.58
N THR A 138 12.73 4.76 -11.76
CA THR A 138 12.65 5.92 -12.65
C THR A 138 11.44 6.80 -12.42
N GLY A 139 10.40 6.31 -11.75
CA GLY A 139 9.17 6.99 -11.34
C GLY A 139 8.79 8.30 -12.08
N TRP A 140 7.63 8.81 -11.84
CA TRP A 140 7.26 10.10 -12.42
C TRP A 140 7.78 11.27 -11.58
N PRO A 141 8.69 12.13 -12.11
CA PRO A 141 9.16 13.31 -11.38
C PRO A 141 8.03 14.24 -10.93
N SER A 142 7.01 14.42 -11.77
CA SER A 142 5.83 15.23 -11.45
C SER A 142 5.02 14.66 -10.28
N LEU A 143 4.89 13.34 -10.19
CA LEU A 143 4.24 12.68 -9.05
C LEU A 143 5.07 12.82 -7.78
N ALA A 144 6.39 12.66 -7.87
CA ALA A 144 7.29 12.85 -6.73
C ALA A 144 7.17 14.25 -6.14
N GLU A 145 7.11 15.29 -6.98
CA GLU A 145 6.90 16.67 -6.55
C GLU A 145 5.53 16.84 -5.86
N VAL A 146 4.47 16.29 -6.42
CA VAL A 146 3.13 16.36 -5.84
C VAL A 146 3.08 15.68 -4.47
N ILE A 147 3.68 14.49 -4.33
CA ILE A 147 3.76 13.78 -3.05
C ILE A 147 4.52 14.61 -2.01
N ALA A 148 5.62 15.25 -2.41
CA ALA A 148 6.44 16.06 -1.50
C ALA A 148 5.73 17.34 -1.04
N GLU A 149 4.92 17.94 -1.89
CA GLU A 149 4.26 19.22 -1.62
C GLU A 149 2.86 19.07 -0.99
N ASP A 150 2.17 17.96 -1.21
CA ASP A 150 0.80 17.75 -0.73
C ASP A 150 0.79 17.06 0.64
N PRO A 151 0.39 17.76 1.73
CA PRO A 151 0.34 17.17 3.07
C PRO A 151 -0.58 15.95 3.18
N ARG A 152 -1.60 15.86 2.33
CA ARG A 152 -2.55 14.71 2.32
C ARG A 152 -1.89 13.41 1.93
N LEU A 153 -0.80 13.46 1.15
CA LEU A 153 -0.09 12.30 0.61
C LEU A 153 1.12 11.87 1.45
N GLN A 154 1.47 12.66 2.46
CA GLN A 154 2.59 12.32 3.33
C GLN A 154 2.17 11.28 4.36
N LEU A 155 2.91 10.17 4.38
CA LEU A 155 2.73 9.13 5.39
C LEU A 155 3.49 9.54 6.65
N ALA A 156 2.77 9.84 7.69
CA ALA A 156 3.35 10.19 8.98
C ALA A 156 4.03 8.97 9.63
#